data_9f2b0337bd87b637194811f7d3d81fef
#
_entry.id   9f2b0337bd87b637194811f7d3d81fef
#
_cell.length_a   1.000
_cell.length_b   1.000
_cell.length_c   1.000
_cell.angle_alpha   90.00
_cell.angle_beta   90.00
_cell.angle_gamma   90.00
#
_symmetry.space_group_name_H-M   'P 1'
#
loop_
_entity.id
_entity.type
_entity.pdbx_description
1 polymer ?
#
loop_
_entity_poly.entity_id
_entity_poly.type
_entity_poly.pdbx_seq_one_letter_code
_entity_poly.pdbx_strand_id
1 'polypeptide(L)'
;MKSAKWENIFKGWNRKESETVLTLKQVPIFKDFSDKDFQELEKLIHKRKYSIDQFVFKNRAPGEGMYIIMTGSVKITIGTRSGNENILAKLGEGDFFGELALFDDEPRSANAIATEDSALLGFFTQDLMTLQGRNPVLGQKILFNLGGVLGERLRSTNSLLIKSQTVKSE
;
A
#
# COMPACT_ATOMS: atom_id res chain seq x y z
N MET A 1 -42.58 34.66 7.52
CA MET A 1 -42.92 33.29 7.00
C MET A 1 -41.93 32.88 5.94
N LYS A 2 -41.29 31.70 6.12
CA LYS A 2 -40.58 30.87 5.14
C LYS A 2 -39.21 31.33 4.64
N SER A 3 -38.13 30.88 5.38
CA SER A 3 -36.82 30.66 4.77
C SER A 3 -36.16 29.34 5.30
N ALA A 4 -36.93 28.26 5.33
CA ALA A 4 -36.46 26.97 5.90
C ALA A 4 -36.06 25.94 4.84
N LYS A 5 -35.83 26.35 3.58
CA LYS A 5 -35.59 25.38 2.47
C LYS A 5 -34.16 25.38 1.88
N TRP A 6 -33.34 26.34 2.25
CA TRP A 6 -31.99 26.49 1.68
C TRP A 6 -30.87 25.91 2.55
N GLU A 7 -31.07 25.73 3.85
CA GLU A 7 -30.04 25.16 4.75
C GLU A 7 -29.74 23.67 4.51
N ASN A 8 -30.66 22.92 3.92
CA ASN A 8 -30.46 21.50 3.66
C ASN A 8 -29.71 21.22 2.36
N ILE A 9 -29.54 22.15 1.46
CA ILE A 9 -28.83 21.96 0.19
C ILE A 9 -27.32 22.05 0.40
N PHE A 10 -26.85 22.77 1.41
CA PHE A 10 -25.43 22.92 1.71
C PHE A 10 -24.89 21.91 2.73
N LYS A 11 -25.72 21.11 3.37
CA LYS A 11 -25.28 20.03 4.29
C LYS A 11 -24.60 18.85 3.58
N GLY A 12 -24.64 18.78 2.24
CA GLY A 12 -23.97 17.76 1.44
C GLY A 12 -22.53 18.10 1.04
N TRP A 13 -22.07 19.34 1.24
CA TRP A 13 -20.80 19.82 0.68
C TRP A 13 -19.61 19.79 1.65
N ASN A 14 -19.83 19.47 2.92
CA ASN A 14 -18.75 19.37 3.90
C ASN A 14 -18.66 17.95 4.47
N ARG A 15 -18.59 16.92 3.59
CA ARG A 15 -18.28 15.59 4.02
C ARG A 15 -16.80 15.58 4.38
N LYS A 16 -16.48 15.65 5.68
CA LYS A 16 -15.12 15.47 6.17
C LYS A 16 -14.55 14.18 5.57
N GLU A 17 -13.45 14.29 4.84
CA GLU A 17 -12.79 13.13 4.26
C GLU A 17 -12.46 12.12 5.37
N SER A 18 -12.60 10.85 5.08
CA SER A 18 -12.25 9.80 6.04
C SER A 18 -10.73 9.73 6.20
N GLU A 19 -10.28 9.23 7.35
CA GLU A 19 -8.85 8.96 7.59
C GLU A 19 -8.27 8.04 6.52
N THR A 20 -9.06 7.08 6.01
CA THR A 20 -8.67 6.20 4.90
C THR A 20 -8.32 7.00 3.66
N VAL A 21 -9.21 7.90 3.22
CA VAL A 21 -8.98 8.74 2.04
C VAL A 21 -7.79 9.66 2.24
N LEU A 22 -7.63 10.25 3.43
CA LEU A 22 -6.48 11.09 3.75
C LEU A 22 -5.16 10.31 3.66
N THR A 23 -5.12 9.07 4.16
CA THR A 23 -3.95 8.20 4.01
C THR A 23 -3.69 7.86 2.54
N LEU A 24 -4.71 7.45 1.78
CA LEU A 24 -4.56 7.10 0.38
C LEU A 24 -4.02 8.26 -0.46
N LYS A 25 -4.41 9.51 -0.17
CA LYS A 25 -3.92 10.71 -0.85
C LYS A 25 -2.41 10.96 -0.66
N GLN A 26 -1.81 10.39 0.37
CA GLN A 26 -0.35 10.50 0.63
C GLN A 26 0.46 9.47 -0.17
N VAL A 27 -0.18 8.42 -0.67
CA VAL A 27 0.52 7.32 -1.36
C VAL A 27 0.80 7.68 -2.82
N PRO A 28 2.06 7.63 -3.27
CA PRO A 28 2.47 8.09 -4.61
C PRO A 28 1.71 7.43 -5.77
N ILE A 29 1.27 6.19 -5.61
CA ILE A 29 0.52 5.45 -6.64
C ILE A 29 -0.87 6.04 -6.93
N PHE A 30 -1.40 6.89 -6.03
CA PHE A 30 -2.71 7.52 -6.17
C PHE A 30 -2.64 9.03 -6.46
N LYS A 31 -1.45 9.57 -6.74
CA LYS A 31 -1.20 11.02 -6.90
C LYS A 31 -2.13 11.73 -7.90
N ASP A 32 -2.56 11.01 -8.95
CA ASP A 32 -3.38 11.58 -10.04
C ASP A 32 -4.87 11.20 -9.90
N PHE A 33 -5.31 10.77 -8.70
CA PHE A 33 -6.69 10.36 -8.47
C PHE A 33 -7.57 11.56 -8.15
N SER A 34 -8.81 11.54 -8.70
CA SER A 34 -9.87 12.47 -8.33
C SER A 34 -10.53 12.05 -7.01
N ASP A 35 -11.26 12.98 -6.38
CA ASP A 35 -12.03 12.65 -5.16
C ASP A 35 -13.04 11.50 -5.40
N LYS A 36 -13.59 11.41 -6.62
CA LYS A 36 -14.48 10.32 -7.01
C LYS A 36 -13.73 8.97 -7.05
N ASP A 37 -12.49 8.96 -7.56
CA ASP A 37 -11.64 7.76 -7.59
C ASP A 37 -11.32 7.29 -6.17
N PHE A 38 -11.01 8.21 -5.25
CA PHE A 38 -10.79 7.89 -3.84
C PHE A 38 -12.03 7.33 -3.16
N GLN A 39 -13.22 7.88 -3.43
CA GLN A 39 -14.47 7.36 -2.88
C GLN A 39 -14.80 5.95 -3.38
N GLU A 40 -14.42 5.62 -4.60
CA GLU A 40 -14.58 4.29 -5.16
C GLU A 40 -13.57 3.30 -4.58
N LEU A 41 -12.30 3.71 -4.50
CA LEU A 41 -11.22 2.91 -3.92
C LEU A 41 -11.46 2.62 -2.44
N GLU A 42 -11.93 3.59 -1.66
CA GLU A 42 -12.21 3.44 -0.23
C GLU A 42 -13.15 2.28 0.08
N LYS A 43 -14.11 1.99 -0.79
CA LYS A 43 -15.08 0.89 -0.62
C LYS A 43 -14.45 -0.50 -0.72
N LEU A 44 -13.22 -0.55 -1.28
CA LEU A 44 -12.46 -1.78 -1.51
C LEU A 44 -11.26 -1.90 -0.56
N ILE A 45 -11.11 -0.95 0.37
CA ILE A 45 -10.03 -0.94 1.35
C ILE A 45 -10.47 -1.62 2.65
N HIS A 46 -9.61 -2.49 3.15
CA HIS A 46 -9.83 -3.26 4.37
C HIS A 46 -8.89 -2.78 5.49
N LYS A 47 -9.44 -2.15 6.52
CA LYS A 47 -8.66 -1.77 7.71
C LYS A 47 -8.27 -3.00 8.52
N ARG A 48 -6.99 -3.09 8.90
CA ARG A 48 -6.41 -4.16 9.72
C ARG A 48 -5.56 -3.54 10.82
N LYS A 49 -5.59 -4.13 12.03
CA LYS A 49 -4.74 -3.73 13.16
C LYS A 49 -3.76 -4.84 13.46
N TYR A 50 -2.55 -4.45 13.80
CA TYR A 50 -1.46 -5.36 14.17
C TYR A 50 -0.78 -4.81 15.42
N SER A 51 -0.53 -5.69 16.38
CA SER A 51 0.26 -5.35 17.55
C SER A 51 1.75 -5.41 17.23
N ILE A 52 2.56 -4.77 18.06
CA ILE A 52 4.02 -4.88 17.99
C ILE A 52 4.46 -6.35 17.87
N ASP A 53 5.46 -6.63 17.04
CA ASP A 53 6.01 -7.94 16.71
C ASP A 53 5.04 -8.92 15.99
N GLN A 54 3.81 -8.49 15.68
CA GLN A 54 2.89 -9.31 14.92
C GLN A 54 3.27 -9.34 13.44
N PHE A 55 3.22 -10.54 12.84
CA PHE A 55 3.38 -10.70 11.41
C PHE A 55 2.16 -10.20 10.66
N VAL A 56 2.37 -9.30 9.68
CA VAL A 56 1.37 -8.96 8.67
C VAL A 56 1.26 -10.10 7.68
N PHE A 57 2.40 -10.62 7.24
CA PHE A 57 2.53 -11.87 6.49
C PHE A 57 3.93 -12.47 6.67
N LYS A 58 4.06 -13.75 6.38
CA LYS A 58 5.33 -14.50 6.44
C LYS A 58 5.86 -14.77 5.04
N ASN A 59 7.18 -14.88 4.94
CA ASN A 59 7.84 -15.37 3.74
C ASN A 59 7.25 -16.71 3.30
N ARG A 60 7.05 -16.88 1.99
CA ARG A 60 6.42 -18.05 1.34
C ARG A 60 4.93 -18.25 1.64
N ALA A 61 4.27 -17.37 2.39
CA ALA A 61 2.81 -17.34 2.48
C ALA A 61 2.21 -16.95 1.13
N PRO A 62 0.95 -17.32 0.84
CA PRO A 62 0.26 -16.85 -0.35
C PRO A 62 0.23 -15.32 -0.43
N GLY A 63 0.43 -14.78 -1.64
CA GLY A 63 0.30 -13.35 -1.92
C GLY A 63 -1.14 -13.00 -2.22
N GLU A 64 -1.82 -12.28 -1.33
CA GLU A 64 -3.24 -11.93 -1.49
C GLU A 64 -3.47 -10.47 -1.88
N GLY A 65 -2.44 -9.62 -1.81
CA GLY A 65 -2.54 -8.19 -2.09
C GLY A 65 -1.50 -7.36 -1.36
N MET A 66 -1.69 -6.03 -1.37
CA MET A 66 -0.79 -5.05 -0.78
C MET A 66 -1.36 -4.44 0.50
N TYR A 67 -0.49 -3.81 1.27
CA TYR A 67 -0.82 -3.05 2.46
C TYR A 67 -0.22 -1.65 2.40
N ILE A 68 -0.95 -0.67 2.93
CA ILE A 68 -0.53 0.72 3.10
C ILE A 68 -0.54 1.00 4.60
N ILE A 69 0.49 1.63 5.12
CA ILE A 69 0.59 1.96 6.54
C ILE A 69 -0.21 3.24 6.79
N MET A 70 -1.29 3.13 7.57
CA MET A 70 -2.08 4.27 7.99
C MET A 70 -1.49 4.93 9.23
N THR A 71 -1.10 4.10 10.22
CA THR A 71 -0.38 4.52 11.42
C THR A 71 0.58 3.42 11.85
N GLY A 72 1.68 3.79 12.51
CA GLY A 72 2.67 2.85 12.99
C GLY A 72 3.76 2.56 11.97
N SER A 73 4.45 1.43 12.14
CA SER A 73 5.61 1.06 11.32
C SER A 73 5.76 -0.44 11.15
N VAL A 74 6.36 -0.84 10.01
CA VAL A 74 6.57 -2.24 9.61
C VAL A 74 8.01 -2.44 9.14
N LYS A 75 8.66 -3.52 9.57
CA LYS A 75 9.93 -3.99 8.99
C LYS A 75 9.69 -5.12 7.99
N ILE A 76 10.41 -5.05 6.88
CA ILE A 76 10.48 -6.13 5.89
C ILE A 76 11.76 -6.90 6.13
N THR A 77 11.67 -8.22 6.30
CA THR A 77 12.82 -9.04 6.66
C THR A 77 12.90 -10.30 5.82
N ILE A 78 14.11 -10.81 5.66
CA ILE A 78 14.34 -12.11 5.06
C ILE A 78 15.29 -12.92 5.96
N GLY A 79 14.98 -14.21 6.18
CA GLY A 79 15.84 -15.10 6.92
C GLY A 79 17.12 -15.40 6.14
N THR A 80 18.26 -15.44 6.83
CA THR A 80 19.54 -15.89 6.27
C THR A 80 19.74 -17.39 6.49
N ARG A 81 20.67 -17.99 5.73
CA ARG A 81 21.06 -19.41 5.92
C ARG A 81 21.65 -19.67 7.32
N SER A 82 22.19 -18.66 7.98
CA SER A 82 22.73 -18.73 9.35
C SER A 82 21.66 -18.58 10.45
N GLY A 83 20.39 -18.49 10.08
CA GLY A 83 19.28 -18.32 11.04
C GLY A 83 19.08 -16.88 11.52
N ASN A 84 19.89 -15.93 11.09
CA ASN A 84 19.72 -14.51 11.38
C ASN A 84 18.66 -13.89 10.47
N GLU A 85 18.07 -12.80 10.91
CA GLU A 85 17.08 -12.03 10.16
C GLU A 85 17.75 -10.77 9.58
N ASN A 86 17.72 -10.62 8.25
CA ASN A 86 18.16 -9.38 7.61
C ASN A 86 16.97 -8.45 7.40
N ILE A 87 17.09 -7.22 7.87
CA ILE A 87 16.12 -6.16 7.60
C ILE A 87 16.40 -5.61 6.21
N LEU A 88 15.44 -5.77 5.30
CA LEU A 88 15.49 -5.24 3.94
C LEU A 88 14.99 -3.79 3.88
N ALA A 89 13.97 -3.46 4.67
CA ALA A 89 13.38 -2.13 4.74
C ALA A 89 12.70 -1.89 6.08
N LYS A 90 12.63 -0.62 6.48
CA LYS A 90 11.75 -0.10 7.54
C LYS A 90 10.79 0.89 6.90
N LEU A 91 9.51 0.69 7.12
CA LEU A 91 8.43 1.42 6.47
C LEU A 91 7.58 2.10 7.53
N GLY A 92 7.11 3.31 7.24
CA GLY A 92 6.29 4.14 8.12
C GLY A 92 4.98 4.58 7.47
N GLU A 93 4.30 5.52 8.08
CA GLU A 93 3.02 6.06 7.60
C GLU A 93 3.11 6.56 6.16
N GLY A 94 2.14 6.20 5.32
CA GLY A 94 2.08 6.51 3.90
C GLY A 94 2.90 5.57 3.01
N ASP A 95 3.78 4.74 3.57
CA ASP A 95 4.47 3.70 2.80
C ASP A 95 3.54 2.52 2.49
N PHE A 96 3.90 1.74 1.46
CA PHE A 96 3.17 0.54 1.08
C PHE A 96 4.13 -0.60 0.71
N PHE A 97 3.62 -1.83 0.85
CA PHE A 97 4.39 -3.05 0.64
C PHE A 97 3.49 -4.24 0.25
N GLY A 98 4.11 -5.31 -0.27
CA GLY A 98 3.42 -6.53 -0.70
C GLY A 98 2.70 -6.40 -2.03
N GLU A 99 2.98 -5.33 -2.78
CA GLU A 99 2.34 -4.95 -4.04
C GLU A 99 2.56 -5.94 -5.17
N LEU A 100 3.62 -6.75 -5.11
CA LEU A 100 3.92 -7.76 -6.14
C LEU A 100 2.76 -8.76 -6.28
N ALA A 101 2.10 -9.09 -5.18
CA ALA A 101 0.93 -9.97 -5.20
C ALA A 101 -0.28 -9.45 -6.00
N LEU A 102 -0.26 -8.21 -6.47
CA LEU A 102 -1.27 -7.69 -7.41
C LEU A 102 -0.95 -7.99 -8.88
N PHE A 103 0.28 -8.48 -9.16
CA PHE A 103 0.77 -8.74 -10.52
C PHE A 103 0.95 -10.22 -10.83
N ASP A 104 1.22 -11.04 -9.81
CA ASP A 104 1.47 -12.47 -9.94
C ASP A 104 0.91 -13.26 -8.76
N ASP A 105 0.88 -14.57 -8.91
CA ASP A 105 0.42 -15.51 -7.87
C ASP A 105 1.62 -16.09 -7.07
N GLU A 106 2.80 -15.44 -7.15
CA GLU A 106 3.99 -15.93 -6.45
C GLU A 106 3.86 -15.76 -4.93
N PRO A 107 4.40 -16.69 -4.16
CA PRO A 107 4.44 -16.57 -2.71
C PRO A 107 5.22 -15.35 -2.23
N ARG A 108 4.90 -14.84 -1.04
CA ARG A 108 5.60 -13.71 -0.41
C ARG A 108 7.12 -13.92 -0.40
N SER A 109 7.88 -12.95 -0.88
CA SER A 109 9.35 -12.99 -0.97
C SER A 109 10.05 -12.67 0.35
N ALA A 110 9.34 -12.11 1.34
CA ALA A 110 9.88 -11.68 2.63
C ALA A 110 8.81 -11.77 3.74
N ASN A 111 9.23 -11.58 4.99
CA ASN A 111 8.33 -11.32 6.10
C ASN A 111 7.99 -9.83 6.18
N ALA A 112 6.79 -9.50 6.65
CA ALA A 112 6.41 -8.17 7.08
C ALA A 112 5.95 -8.24 8.54
N ILE A 113 6.57 -7.44 9.42
CA ILE A 113 6.38 -7.50 10.87
C ILE A 113 6.15 -6.07 11.38
N ALA A 114 5.07 -5.86 12.14
CA ALA A 114 4.82 -4.59 12.80
C ALA A 114 5.89 -4.32 13.86
N THR A 115 6.47 -3.13 13.89
CA THR A 115 7.50 -2.74 14.86
C THR A 115 6.92 -1.92 16.02
N GLU A 116 5.65 -1.57 15.92
CA GLU A 116 4.81 -0.96 16.94
C GLU A 116 3.34 -1.28 16.62
N ASP A 117 2.41 -0.92 17.51
CA ASP A 117 0.98 -1.06 17.23
C ASP A 117 0.61 -0.26 15.99
N SER A 118 0.11 -0.94 14.97
CA SER A 118 -0.05 -0.39 13.63
C SER A 118 -1.45 -0.60 13.07
N ALA A 119 -1.95 0.36 12.31
CA ALA A 119 -3.15 0.23 11.51
C ALA A 119 -2.78 0.27 10.03
N LEU A 120 -3.17 -0.76 9.29
CA LEU A 120 -2.89 -0.93 7.88
C LEU A 120 -4.17 -0.92 7.04
N LEU A 121 -4.04 -0.46 5.82
CA LEU A 121 -5.07 -0.51 4.78
C LEU A 121 -4.70 -1.62 3.80
N GLY A 122 -5.46 -2.71 3.79
CA GLY A 122 -5.30 -3.81 2.85
C GLY A 122 -6.06 -3.52 1.54
N PHE A 123 -5.43 -3.77 0.40
CA PHE A 123 -6.03 -3.78 -0.92
C PHE A 123 -5.62 -5.08 -1.60
N PHE A 124 -6.60 -5.96 -1.84
CA PHE A 124 -6.34 -7.32 -2.26
C PHE A 124 -6.55 -7.52 -3.76
N THR A 125 -5.97 -8.58 -4.31
CA THR A 125 -6.09 -8.92 -5.74
C THR A 125 -7.55 -9.03 -6.16
N GLN A 126 -8.41 -9.61 -5.32
CA GLN A 126 -9.84 -9.71 -5.58
C GLN A 126 -10.54 -8.35 -5.66
N ASP A 127 -10.08 -7.36 -4.85
CA ASP A 127 -10.60 -5.99 -4.88
C ASP A 127 -10.21 -5.30 -6.19
N LEU A 128 -8.96 -5.49 -6.64
CA LEU A 128 -8.48 -4.98 -7.92
C LEU A 128 -9.28 -5.58 -9.10
N MET A 129 -9.52 -6.89 -9.10
CA MET A 129 -10.34 -7.56 -10.11
C MET A 129 -11.78 -7.02 -10.12
N THR A 130 -12.37 -6.82 -8.93
CA THR A 130 -13.69 -6.21 -8.78
C THR A 130 -13.72 -4.79 -9.34
N LEU A 131 -12.69 -4.01 -9.05
CA LEU A 131 -12.54 -2.65 -9.56
C LEU A 131 -12.41 -2.64 -11.08
N GLN A 132 -11.57 -3.50 -11.65
CA GLN A 132 -11.39 -3.61 -13.11
C GLN A 132 -12.70 -3.99 -13.82
N GLY A 133 -13.54 -4.84 -13.21
CA GLY A 133 -14.85 -5.18 -13.76
C GLY A 133 -15.85 -4.01 -13.75
N ARG A 134 -15.75 -3.09 -12.78
CA ARG A 134 -16.68 -1.96 -12.61
C ARG A 134 -16.17 -0.67 -13.25
N ASN A 135 -14.88 -0.41 -13.11
CA ASN A 135 -14.20 0.79 -13.59
C ASN A 135 -12.80 0.41 -14.12
N PRO A 136 -12.73 -0.13 -15.37
CA PRO A 136 -11.47 -0.57 -15.97
C PRO A 136 -10.41 0.55 -16.03
N VAL A 137 -10.86 1.79 -16.25
CA VAL A 137 -9.95 2.95 -16.34
C VAL A 137 -9.25 3.19 -15.02
N LEU A 138 -9.96 3.12 -13.89
CA LEU A 138 -9.37 3.29 -12.57
C LEU A 138 -8.46 2.12 -12.21
N GLY A 139 -8.87 0.87 -12.51
CA GLY A 139 -8.03 -0.31 -12.32
C GLY A 139 -6.73 -0.24 -13.11
N GLN A 140 -6.79 0.17 -14.39
CA GLN A 140 -5.61 0.38 -15.23
C GLN A 140 -4.69 1.47 -14.66
N LYS A 141 -5.26 2.58 -14.19
CA LYS A 141 -4.51 3.68 -13.59
C LYS A 141 -3.71 3.24 -12.35
N ILE A 142 -4.30 2.40 -11.49
CA ILE A 142 -3.61 1.81 -10.34
C ILE A 142 -2.41 0.98 -10.81
N LEU A 143 -2.62 0.04 -11.74
CA LEU A 143 -1.56 -0.84 -12.22
C LEU A 143 -0.45 -0.06 -12.92
N PHE A 144 -0.79 0.94 -13.72
CA PHE A 144 0.21 1.77 -14.41
C PHE A 144 1.08 2.55 -13.41
N ASN A 145 0.47 3.17 -12.40
CA ASN A 145 1.20 3.91 -11.37
C ASN A 145 2.05 2.98 -10.50
N LEU A 146 1.53 1.81 -10.12
CA LEU A 146 2.32 0.77 -9.43
C LEU A 146 3.53 0.34 -10.27
N GLY A 147 3.35 0.09 -11.57
CA GLY A 147 4.42 -0.25 -12.48
C GLY A 147 5.52 0.83 -12.52
N GLY A 148 5.14 2.11 -12.49
CA GLY A 148 6.06 3.24 -12.38
C GLY A 148 6.92 3.17 -11.12
N VAL A 149 6.30 2.97 -9.96
CA VAL A 149 7.00 2.87 -8.67
C VAL A 149 7.91 1.63 -8.61
N LEU A 150 7.45 0.48 -9.13
CA LEU A 150 8.28 -0.72 -9.22
C LEU A 150 9.51 -0.51 -10.11
N GLY A 151 9.34 0.19 -11.22
CA GLY A 151 10.45 0.58 -12.08
C GLY A 151 11.48 1.47 -11.37
N GLU A 152 11.05 2.41 -10.53
CA GLU A 152 11.94 3.24 -9.71
C GLU A 152 12.66 2.41 -8.64
N ARG A 153 11.94 1.54 -7.92
CA ARG A 153 12.53 0.63 -6.92
C ARG A 153 13.58 -0.28 -7.55
N LEU A 154 13.31 -0.83 -8.73
CA LEU A 154 14.26 -1.68 -9.45
C LEU A 154 15.53 -0.92 -9.85
N ARG A 155 15.41 0.27 -10.42
CA ARG A 155 16.57 1.12 -10.76
C ARG A 155 17.41 1.45 -9.52
N SER A 156 16.77 1.80 -8.42
CA SER A 156 17.45 2.06 -7.14
C SER A 156 18.22 0.84 -6.64
N THR A 157 17.59 -0.33 -6.66
CA THR A 157 18.21 -1.61 -6.24
C THR A 157 19.41 -1.95 -7.12
N ASN A 158 19.29 -1.81 -8.45
CA ASN A 158 20.40 -2.04 -9.36
C ASN A 158 21.59 -1.11 -9.08
N SER A 159 21.33 0.15 -8.77
CA SER A 159 22.38 1.12 -8.41
C SER A 159 23.12 0.73 -7.11
N LEU A 160 22.39 0.20 -6.12
CA LEU A 160 22.99 -0.31 -4.88
C LEU A 160 23.85 -1.56 -5.13
N LEU A 161 23.38 -2.47 -5.97
CA LEU A 161 24.13 -3.68 -6.35
C LEU A 161 25.46 -3.32 -7.02
N ILE A 162 25.46 -2.41 -7.99
CA ILE A 162 26.67 -1.96 -8.67
C ILE A 162 27.67 -1.37 -7.66
N LYS A 163 27.21 -0.49 -6.77
CA LYS A 163 28.06 0.11 -5.72
C LYS A 163 28.68 -0.97 -4.80
N SER A 164 27.90 -1.97 -4.42
CA SER A 164 28.37 -3.04 -3.53
C SER A 164 29.42 -3.96 -4.19
N GLN A 165 29.36 -4.12 -5.51
CA GLN A 165 30.35 -4.89 -6.28
C GLN A 165 31.66 -4.14 -6.45
N THR A 166 31.62 -2.82 -6.65
CA THR A 166 32.82 -1.99 -6.78
C THR A 166 33.66 -1.97 -5.50
N VAL A 167 32.98 -1.90 -4.32
CA VAL A 167 33.66 -1.89 -3.00
C VAL A 167 34.33 -3.25 -2.67
N LYS A 168 33.90 -4.35 -3.28
CA LYS A 168 34.50 -5.68 -3.05
C LYS A 168 35.69 -5.98 -3.96
N SER A 169 35.96 -5.12 -4.95
CA SER A 169 37.04 -5.30 -5.93
C SER A 169 38.27 -4.41 -5.64
N GLU A 170 38.21 -3.61 -4.58
CA GLU A 170 39.34 -2.91 -3.96
C GLU A 170 39.82 -3.64 -2.70
#